data_094f7f40ae8f214abf936f5e1acf3082
#
_entry.id   094f7f40ae8f214abf936f5e1acf3082
#
_cell.length_a   1.000
_cell.length_b   1.000
_cell.length_c   1.000
_cell.angle_alpha   90.00
_cell.angle_beta   90.00
_cell.angle_gamma   90.00
#
_symmetry.space_group_name_H-M   'P 1'
#
loop_
_entity.id
_entity.type
_entity.pdbx_description
1 polymer ?
#
loop_
_entity_poly.entity_id
_entity_poly.type
_entity_poly.pdbx_seq_one_letter_code
_entity_poly.pdbx_strand_id
1 'polypeptide(L)'
;MTEQPDCLGAAEERTWDAAVLAFRLLDQRVEQDLQGEVDLPLTYYELLVMLSKDPHGALRMSELAERTHTKPSRISHAVRKLAEGGWVERRHCENDRRSWFAALTDQGWRLLRDAGARHVRSMREYVFDVLTPEQQGQLLDISRTLLDRLDPEHAGGHASRAGAREHTPQEASA
;
A
#
# COMPACT_ATOMS: atom_id res chain seq x y z
N MET A 1 40.92 6.15 -9.51
CA MET A 1 39.66 6.15 -10.28
C MET A 1 39.31 4.67 -10.43
N THR A 2 38.45 4.18 -9.56
CA THR A 2 37.93 2.77 -9.64
C THR A 2 36.82 2.80 -10.68
N GLU A 3 37.06 2.21 -11.84
CA GLU A 3 35.99 1.97 -12.81
C GLU A 3 34.89 1.17 -12.11
N GLN A 4 33.71 1.77 -12.02
CA GLN A 4 32.52 1.10 -11.55
C GLN A 4 32.16 0.08 -12.63
N PRO A 5 32.02 -1.20 -12.32
CA PRO A 5 31.74 -2.19 -13.34
C PRO A 5 30.38 -1.91 -13.99
N ASP A 6 30.31 -1.99 -15.33
CA ASP A 6 29.06 -1.81 -16.10
C ASP A 6 28.03 -2.96 -15.87
N CYS A 7 28.34 -3.93 -15.00
CA CYS A 7 27.48 -5.07 -14.66
C CYS A 7 27.59 -5.42 -13.17
N LEU A 8 26.55 -6.04 -12.65
CA LEU A 8 26.54 -6.56 -11.30
C LEU A 8 27.52 -7.75 -11.16
N GLY A 9 28.11 -7.87 -9.98
CA GLY A 9 28.87 -9.09 -9.63
C GLY A 9 27.92 -10.28 -9.41
N ALA A 10 28.42 -11.50 -9.56
CA ALA A 10 27.61 -12.71 -9.47
C ALA A 10 26.85 -12.88 -8.12
N ALA A 11 27.34 -12.32 -7.04
CA ALA A 11 26.63 -12.31 -5.75
C ALA A 11 25.46 -11.30 -5.74
N GLU A 12 25.68 -10.14 -6.35
CA GLU A 12 24.67 -9.09 -6.48
C GLU A 12 23.53 -9.52 -7.42
N GLU A 13 23.86 -10.16 -8.55
CA GLU A 13 22.87 -10.74 -9.47
C GLU A 13 21.98 -11.75 -8.76
N ARG A 14 22.57 -12.72 -8.04
CA ARG A 14 21.79 -13.73 -7.30
C ARG A 14 20.86 -13.09 -6.28
N THR A 15 21.34 -12.09 -5.55
CA THR A 15 20.55 -11.38 -4.55
C THR A 15 19.40 -10.61 -5.19
N TRP A 16 19.70 -9.92 -6.28
CA TRP A 16 18.69 -9.15 -7.03
C TRP A 16 17.61 -10.07 -7.63
N ASP A 17 18.02 -11.14 -8.32
CA ASP A 17 17.08 -12.07 -8.95
C ASP A 17 16.17 -12.74 -7.92
N ALA A 18 16.73 -13.18 -6.79
CA ALA A 18 15.96 -13.77 -5.72
C ALA A 18 14.95 -12.76 -5.11
N ALA A 19 15.37 -11.54 -4.85
CA ALA A 19 14.50 -10.51 -4.30
C ALA A 19 13.35 -10.15 -5.27
N VAL A 20 13.68 -9.89 -6.54
CA VAL A 20 12.67 -9.56 -7.57
C VAL A 20 11.67 -10.69 -7.76
N LEU A 21 12.14 -11.95 -7.82
CA LEU A 21 11.25 -13.09 -7.97
C LEU A 21 10.36 -13.28 -6.75
N ALA A 22 10.91 -13.17 -5.54
CA ALA A 22 10.16 -13.34 -4.30
C ALA A 22 9.03 -12.30 -4.18
N PHE A 23 9.31 -11.02 -4.39
CA PHE A 23 8.28 -9.96 -4.33
C PHE A 23 7.25 -10.10 -5.44
N ARG A 24 7.65 -10.44 -6.66
CA ARG A 24 6.70 -10.69 -7.76
C ARG A 24 5.74 -11.84 -7.45
N LEU A 25 6.25 -12.95 -6.91
CA LEU A 25 5.42 -14.09 -6.53
C LEU A 25 4.51 -13.76 -5.34
N LEU A 26 5.00 -12.97 -4.38
CA LEU A 26 4.19 -12.47 -3.27
C LEU A 26 3.00 -11.63 -3.77
N ASP A 27 3.27 -10.62 -4.60
CA ASP A 27 2.22 -9.78 -5.19
C ASP A 27 1.20 -10.62 -5.95
N GLN A 28 1.66 -11.58 -6.75
CA GLN A 28 0.79 -12.48 -7.50
C GLN A 28 -0.11 -13.34 -6.57
N ARG A 29 0.44 -13.85 -5.47
CA ARG A 29 -0.33 -14.65 -4.50
C ARG A 29 -1.37 -13.80 -3.77
N VAL A 30 -0.98 -12.63 -3.30
CA VAL A 30 -1.89 -11.69 -2.64
C VAL A 30 -3.00 -11.23 -3.56
N GLU A 31 -2.68 -10.93 -4.83
CA GLU A 31 -3.66 -10.62 -5.88
C GLU A 31 -4.67 -11.76 -6.06
N GLN A 32 -4.20 -13.02 -6.20
CA GLN A 32 -5.05 -14.20 -6.35
C GLN A 32 -5.98 -14.39 -5.15
N ASP A 33 -5.47 -14.18 -3.95
CA ASP A 33 -6.22 -14.33 -2.71
C ASP A 33 -7.34 -13.29 -2.58
N LEU A 34 -7.02 -12.02 -2.85
CA LEU A 34 -7.98 -10.93 -2.80
C LEU A 34 -9.05 -11.08 -3.90
N GLN A 35 -8.62 -11.45 -5.11
CA GLN A 35 -9.51 -11.66 -6.23
C GLN A 35 -10.44 -12.86 -5.99
N GLY A 36 -9.92 -13.94 -5.41
CA GLY A 36 -10.70 -15.16 -5.17
C GLY A 36 -11.73 -15.05 -4.05
N GLU A 37 -11.45 -14.28 -2.98
CA GLU A 37 -12.34 -14.19 -1.83
C GLU A 37 -13.25 -12.96 -1.85
N VAL A 38 -12.77 -11.82 -2.36
CA VAL A 38 -13.49 -10.54 -2.30
C VAL A 38 -13.66 -9.84 -3.64
N ASP A 39 -13.24 -10.48 -4.73
CA ASP A 39 -13.28 -9.95 -6.10
C ASP A 39 -12.71 -8.53 -6.22
N LEU A 40 -11.59 -8.28 -5.52
CA LEU A 40 -10.94 -6.98 -5.45
C LEU A 40 -9.47 -7.08 -5.90
N PRO A 41 -9.08 -6.42 -7.02
CA PRO A 41 -7.69 -6.31 -7.40
C PRO A 41 -6.83 -5.67 -6.30
N LEU A 42 -5.60 -6.18 -6.10
CA LEU A 42 -4.65 -5.67 -5.10
C LEU A 42 -4.44 -4.16 -5.23
N THR A 43 -4.27 -3.66 -6.46
CA THR A 43 -4.12 -2.22 -6.72
C THR A 43 -5.32 -1.39 -6.20
N TYR A 44 -6.53 -1.92 -6.28
CA TYR A 44 -7.72 -1.23 -5.76
C TYR A 44 -7.78 -1.31 -4.23
N TYR A 45 -7.44 -2.45 -3.66
CA TYR A 45 -7.27 -2.59 -2.21
C TYR A 45 -6.27 -1.58 -1.65
N GLU A 46 -5.09 -1.43 -2.28
CA GLU A 46 -4.07 -0.46 -1.89
C GLU A 46 -4.59 0.99 -1.90
N LEU A 47 -5.40 1.35 -2.91
CA LEU A 47 -6.03 2.66 -2.97
C LEU A 47 -7.04 2.88 -1.83
N LEU A 48 -7.86 1.87 -1.52
CA LEU A 48 -8.80 1.95 -0.38
C LEU A 48 -8.03 2.07 0.95
N VAL A 49 -6.93 1.31 1.11
CA VAL A 49 -6.03 1.44 2.27
C VAL A 49 -5.44 2.85 2.35
N MET A 50 -5.00 3.42 1.22
CA MET A 50 -4.43 4.77 1.21
C MET A 50 -5.46 5.82 1.62
N LEU A 51 -6.69 5.73 1.10
CA LEU A 51 -7.79 6.61 1.51
C LEU A 51 -8.11 6.48 3.00
N SER A 52 -8.11 5.26 3.54
CA SER A 52 -8.43 5.01 4.96
C SER A 52 -7.41 5.55 5.96
N LYS A 53 -6.20 5.91 5.49
CA LYS A 53 -5.17 6.56 6.34
C LYS A 53 -5.47 8.03 6.62
N ASP A 54 -6.34 8.65 5.85
CA ASP A 54 -6.87 9.98 6.16
C ASP A 54 -8.00 9.86 7.20
N PRO A 55 -8.06 10.75 8.20
CA PRO A 55 -9.11 10.70 9.24
C PRO A 55 -10.55 10.76 8.69
N HIS A 56 -10.74 11.38 7.54
CA HIS A 56 -12.04 11.51 6.87
C HIS A 56 -12.24 10.47 5.75
N GLY A 57 -11.29 9.58 5.53
CA GLY A 57 -11.33 8.60 4.44
C GLY A 57 -11.28 9.23 3.05
N ALA A 58 -10.70 10.42 2.91
CA ALA A 58 -10.75 11.22 1.67
C ALA A 58 -9.41 11.89 1.37
N LEU A 59 -8.95 11.78 0.13
CA LEU A 59 -7.71 12.42 -0.34
C LEU A 59 -7.96 13.16 -1.66
N ARG A 60 -7.20 14.22 -1.90
CA ARG A 60 -7.13 14.85 -3.23
C ARG A 60 -6.57 13.86 -4.24
N MET A 61 -7.06 13.91 -5.47
CA MET A 61 -6.58 13.03 -6.53
C MET A 61 -5.08 13.18 -6.81
N SER A 62 -4.53 14.39 -6.70
CA SER A 62 -3.10 14.66 -6.81
C SER A 62 -2.31 14.03 -5.66
N GLU A 63 -2.80 14.20 -4.44
CA GLU A 63 -2.18 13.64 -3.23
C GLU A 63 -2.22 12.10 -3.23
N LEU A 64 -3.33 11.50 -3.70
CA LEU A 64 -3.44 10.06 -3.86
C LEU A 64 -2.42 9.52 -4.88
N ALA A 65 -2.22 10.24 -5.99
CA ALA A 65 -1.21 9.89 -6.99
C ALA A 65 0.23 9.98 -6.43
N GLU A 66 0.53 11.04 -5.69
CA GLU A 66 1.81 11.25 -5.03
C GLU A 66 2.10 10.16 -3.99
N ARG A 67 1.18 9.95 -3.05
CA ARG A 67 1.33 8.95 -1.97
C ARG A 67 1.44 7.50 -2.46
N THR A 68 0.90 7.20 -3.64
CA THR A 68 0.97 5.88 -4.26
C THR A 68 2.10 5.76 -5.28
N HIS A 69 2.89 6.82 -5.50
CA HIS A 69 3.92 6.90 -6.55
C HIS A 69 3.38 6.50 -7.93
N THR A 70 2.11 6.80 -8.20
CA THR A 70 1.39 6.35 -9.40
C THR A 70 1.03 7.53 -10.28
N LYS A 71 1.09 7.34 -11.60
CA LYS A 71 0.73 8.40 -12.57
C LYS A 71 -0.72 8.85 -12.37
N PRO A 72 -1.02 10.18 -12.40
CA PRO A 72 -2.38 10.71 -12.20
C PRO A 72 -3.45 10.10 -13.09
N SER A 73 -3.10 9.73 -14.34
CA SER A 73 -4.03 9.08 -15.28
C SER A 73 -4.45 7.69 -14.81
N ARG A 74 -3.52 6.91 -14.23
CA ARG A 74 -3.83 5.58 -13.67
C ARG A 74 -4.71 5.71 -12.44
N ILE A 75 -4.40 6.67 -11.54
CA ILE A 75 -5.23 6.95 -10.36
C ILE A 75 -6.64 7.35 -10.77
N SER A 76 -6.77 8.25 -11.75
CA SER A 76 -8.09 8.67 -12.26
C SER A 76 -8.90 7.51 -12.82
N HIS A 77 -8.26 6.58 -13.52
CA HIS A 77 -8.92 5.38 -14.03
C HIS A 77 -9.35 4.43 -12.90
N ALA A 78 -8.45 4.15 -11.94
CA ALA A 78 -8.73 3.26 -10.82
C ALA A 78 -9.83 3.81 -9.91
N VAL A 79 -9.77 5.11 -9.56
CA VAL A 79 -10.82 5.77 -8.75
C VAL A 79 -12.16 5.78 -9.47
N ARG A 80 -12.18 5.93 -10.81
CA ARG A 80 -13.43 5.80 -11.58
C ARG A 80 -14.02 4.40 -11.43
N LYS A 81 -13.20 3.35 -11.54
CA LYS A 81 -13.65 1.96 -11.37
C LYS A 81 -14.15 1.69 -9.97
N LEU A 82 -13.48 2.19 -8.95
CA LEU A 82 -13.93 2.10 -7.56
C LEU A 82 -15.25 2.86 -7.35
N ALA A 83 -15.47 3.97 -8.05
CA ALA A 83 -16.71 4.74 -7.99
C ALA A 83 -17.86 4.02 -8.74
N GLU A 84 -17.58 3.38 -9.87
CA GLU A 84 -18.54 2.52 -10.58
C GLU A 84 -19.03 1.36 -9.69
N GLY A 85 -18.14 0.84 -8.83
CA GLY A 85 -18.47 -0.18 -7.82
C GLY A 85 -19.15 0.37 -6.55
N GLY A 86 -19.30 1.69 -6.42
CA GLY A 86 -19.92 2.33 -5.26
C GLY A 86 -19.03 2.35 -4.01
N TRP A 87 -17.76 1.99 -4.09
CA TRP A 87 -16.83 1.92 -2.95
C TRP A 87 -16.15 3.24 -2.64
N VAL A 88 -16.05 4.11 -3.64
CA VAL A 88 -15.48 5.44 -3.56
C VAL A 88 -16.44 6.41 -4.23
N GLU A 89 -16.55 7.62 -3.70
CA GLU A 89 -17.21 8.72 -4.37
C GLU A 89 -16.19 9.79 -4.76
N ARG A 90 -16.48 10.49 -5.85
CA ARG A 90 -15.71 11.64 -6.29
C ARG A 90 -16.44 12.90 -5.89
N ARG A 91 -15.77 13.77 -5.14
CA ARG A 91 -16.33 15.05 -4.70
C ARG A 91 -15.51 16.20 -5.25
N HIS A 92 -16.15 17.30 -5.63
CA HIS A 92 -15.45 18.55 -5.88
C HIS A 92 -14.98 19.17 -4.56
N CYS A 93 -13.84 19.84 -4.59
CA CYS A 93 -13.47 20.72 -3.50
C CYS A 93 -14.41 21.92 -3.47
N GLU A 94 -15.00 22.23 -2.30
CA GLU A 94 -15.91 23.39 -2.15
C GLU A 94 -15.19 24.71 -2.49
N ASN A 95 -13.90 24.80 -2.15
CA ASN A 95 -13.07 25.99 -2.32
C ASN A 95 -12.29 26.03 -3.64
N ASP A 96 -12.25 24.93 -4.41
CA ASP A 96 -11.52 24.84 -5.68
C ASP A 96 -12.19 23.83 -6.62
N ARG A 97 -13.00 24.34 -7.53
CA ARG A 97 -13.72 23.51 -8.53
C ARG A 97 -12.83 22.75 -9.50
N ARG A 98 -11.52 23.01 -9.51
CA ARG A 98 -10.54 22.27 -10.34
C ARG A 98 -10.00 21.03 -9.62
N SER A 99 -10.13 20.98 -8.30
CA SER A 99 -9.63 19.88 -7.47
C SER A 99 -10.74 18.88 -7.17
N TRP A 100 -10.39 17.60 -7.33
CA TRP A 100 -11.25 16.48 -7.01
C TRP A 100 -10.70 15.70 -5.81
N PHE A 101 -11.60 15.26 -4.97
CA PHE A 101 -11.34 14.28 -3.92
C PHE A 101 -11.88 12.91 -4.30
N ALA A 102 -11.19 11.86 -3.87
CA ALA A 102 -11.71 10.51 -3.74
C ALA A 102 -12.02 10.26 -2.27
N ALA A 103 -13.21 9.81 -1.94
CA ALA A 103 -13.62 9.53 -0.56
C ALA A 103 -14.22 8.13 -0.46
N LEU A 104 -13.90 7.40 0.61
CA LEU A 104 -14.52 6.11 0.91
C LEU A 104 -16.00 6.30 1.24
N THR A 105 -16.83 5.44 0.65
CA THR A 105 -18.24 5.29 1.05
C THR A 105 -18.36 4.29 2.22
N ASP A 106 -19.54 4.18 2.83
CA ASP A 106 -19.80 3.13 3.82
C ASP A 106 -19.60 1.72 3.24
N GLN A 107 -19.92 1.55 1.95
CA GLN A 107 -19.67 0.29 1.23
C GLN A 107 -18.16 0.07 1.03
N GLY A 108 -17.42 1.12 0.71
CA GLY A 108 -15.96 1.09 0.63
C GLY A 108 -15.29 0.71 1.95
N TRP A 109 -15.77 1.25 3.06
CA TRP A 109 -15.29 0.88 4.39
C TRP A 109 -15.58 -0.58 4.75
N ARG A 110 -16.74 -1.13 4.35
CA ARG A 110 -17.06 -2.55 4.55
C ARG A 110 -16.13 -3.44 3.73
N LEU A 111 -16.00 -3.17 2.43
CA LEU A 111 -15.10 -3.90 1.54
C LEU A 111 -13.64 -3.87 2.05
N LEU A 112 -13.17 -2.71 2.50
CA LEU A 112 -11.82 -2.58 3.04
C LEU A 112 -11.60 -3.45 4.27
N ARG A 113 -12.58 -3.61 5.15
CA ARG A 113 -12.47 -4.52 6.31
C ARG A 113 -12.37 -5.98 5.88
N ASP A 114 -13.21 -6.41 4.94
CA ASP A 114 -13.24 -7.79 4.46
C ASP A 114 -11.94 -8.13 3.71
N ALA A 115 -11.53 -7.27 2.79
CA ALA A 115 -10.27 -7.38 2.05
C ALA A 115 -9.05 -7.30 2.99
N GLY A 116 -9.11 -6.44 4.02
CA GLY A 116 -8.06 -6.29 5.02
C GLY A 116 -7.84 -7.54 5.83
N ALA A 117 -8.91 -8.21 6.24
CA ALA A 117 -8.82 -9.50 6.95
C ALA A 117 -8.15 -10.57 6.06
N ARG A 118 -8.49 -10.62 4.77
CA ARG A 118 -7.84 -11.53 3.82
C ARG A 118 -6.38 -11.18 3.62
N HIS A 119 -6.08 -9.91 3.38
CA HIS A 119 -4.70 -9.43 3.18
C HIS A 119 -3.79 -9.77 4.38
N VAL A 120 -4.28 -9.56 5.61
CA VAL A 120 -3.54 -9.93 6.82
C VAL A 120 -3.23 -11.43 6.86
N ARG A 121 -4.20 -12.29 6.49
CA ARG A 121 -3.95 -13.74 6.40
C ARG A 121 -2.86 -14.07 5.38
N SER A 122 -2.92 -13.49 4.18
CA SER A 122 -1.89 -13.68 3.15
C SER A 122 -0.51 -13.21 3.61
N MET A 123 -0.43 -12.05 4.27
CA MET A 123 0.86 -11.55 4.79
C MET A 123 1.43 -12.47 5.87
N ARG A 124 0.59 -13.01 6.76
CA ARG A 124 1.07 -14.02 7.73
C ARG A 124 1.57 -15.26 7.03
N GLU A 125 0.72 -15.88 6.18
CA GLU A 125 1.02 -17.13 5.49
C GLU A 125 2.29 -17.06 4.63
N TYR A 126 2.49 -15.97 3.89
CA TYR A 126 3.58 -15.89 2.90
C TYR A 126 4.82 -15.16 3.40
N VAL A 127 4.73 -14.40 4.49
CA VAL A 127 5.83 -13.56 4.99
C VAL A 127 6.10 -13.80 6.48
N PHE A 128 5.16 -13.40 7.36
CA PHE A 128 5.47 -13.28 8.79
C PHE A 128 5.57 -14.60 9.53
N ASP A 129 4.86 -15.65 9.08
CA ASP A 129 4.96 -16.99 9.68
C ASP A 129 6.09 -17.82 9.06
N VAL A 130 6.66 -17.36 7.92
CA VAL A 130 7.79 -18.00 7.22
C VAL A 130 9.14 -17.44 7.73
N LEU A 131 9.19 -16.15 8.02
CA LEU A 131 10.42 -15.46 8.45
C LEU A 131 10.59 -15.52 9.97
N THR A 132 11.82 -15.79 10.43
CA THR A 132 12.15 -15.62 11.85
C THR A 132 12.07 -14.15 12.27
N PRO A 133 11.89 -13.84 13.58
CA PRO A 133 11.90 -12.45 14.05
C PRO A 133 13.14 -11.65 13.65
N GLU A 134 14.31 -12.31 13.61
CA GLU A 134 15.56 -11.71 13.16
C GLU A 134 15.51 -11.35 11.66
N GLN A 135 15.01 -12.27 10.82
CA GLN A 135 14.84 -12.02 9.38
C GLN A 135 13.82 -10.92 9.10
N GLN A 136 12.76 -10.83 9.90
CA GLN A 136 11.78 -9.73 9.80
C GLN A 136 12.47 -8.38 10.12
N GLY A 137 13.32 -8.33 11.13
CA GLY A 137 14.13 -7.15 11.45
C GLY A 137 15.07 -6.78 10.29
N GLN A 138 15.80 -7.74 9.75
CA GLN A 138 16.69 -7.53 8.61
C GLN A 138 15.95 -7.03 7.38
N LEU A 139 14.78 -7.59 7.06
CA LEU A 139 13.94 -7.14 5.94
C LEU A 139 13.48 -5.69 6.15
N LEU A 140 13.10 -5.32 7.37
CA LEU A 140 12.72 -3.95 7.70
C LEU A 140 13.88 -2.98 7.49
N ASP A 141 15.08 -3.31 7.96
CA ASP A 141 16.27 -2.45 7.86
C ASP A 141 16.73 -2.29 6.41
N ILE A 142 16.72 -3.39 5.62
CA ILE A 142 17.02 -3.35 4.19
C ILE A 142 16.00 -2.47 3.46
N SER A 143 14.71 -2.67 3.74
CA SER A 143 13.63 -1.89 3.10
C SER A 143 13.76 -0.40 3.41
N ARG A 144 14.05 -0.02 4.65
CA ARG A 144 14.27 1.38 5.05
C ARG A 144 15.46 1.99 4.30
N THR A 145 16.58 1.28 4.26
CA THR A 145 17.78 1.75 3.54
C THR A 145 17.49 2.04 2.07
N LEU A 146 16.71 1.18 1.42
CA LEU A 146 16.31 1.37 0.02
C LEU A 146 15.33 2.55 -0.12
N LEU A 147 14.33 2.65 0.75
CA LEU A 147 13.36 3.73 0.74
C LEU A 147 14.01 5.10 0.95
N ASP A 148 14.93 5.22 1.90
CA ASP A 148 15.67 6.47 2.15
C ASP A 148 16.47 6.93 0.92
N ARG A 149 16.93 5.99 0.10
CA ARG A 149 17.63 6.28 -1.15
C ARG A 149 16.71 6.63 -2.31
N LEU A 150 15.57 5.93 -2.41
CA LEU A 150 14.65 6.02 -3.55
C LEU A 150 13.63 7.14 -3.39
N ASP A 151 13.27 7.48 -2.14
CA ASP A 151 12.27 8.49 -1.81
C ASP A 151 12.75 9.38 -0.63
N PRO A 152 13.80 10.17 -0.82
CA PRO A 152 14.39 10.99 0.25
C PRO A 152 13.44 12.07 0.78
N GLU A 153 12.44 12.50 0.01
CA GLU A 153 11.47 13.51 0.42
C GLU A 153 10.46 12.96 1.44
N HIS A 154 10.23 11.65 1.44
CA HIS A 154 9.31 10.96 2.35
C HIS A 154 10.02 10.12 3.43
N ALA A 155 11.35 10.09 3.45
CA ALA A 155 12.16 9.29 4.38
C ALA A 155 11.78 9.53 5.86
N GLY A 156 11.48 10.77 6.25
CA GLY A 156 11.04 11.12 7.61
C GLY A 156 9.61 10.61 7.97
N GLY A 157 8.77 10.34 6.99
CA GLY A 157 7.38 9.89 7.17
C GLY A 157 7.25 8.39 7.42
N HIS A 158 8.18 7.59 6.93
CA HIS A 158 8.14 6.13 7.10
C HIS A 158 8.50 5.68 8.53
N ALA A 159 9.33 6.43 9.24
CA ALA A 159 9.70 6.14 10.62
C ALA A 159 8.58 6.46 11.63
N SER A 160 7.75 7.47 11.38
CA SER A 160 6.70 7.93 12.32
C SER A 160 5.42 7.09 12.29
N ARG A 161 5.20 6.25 11.27
CA ARG A 161 3.95 5.50 11.08
C ARG A 161 3.90 4.13 11.77
N ALA A 162 5.00 3.65 12.30
CA ALA A 162 5.07 2.36 13.01
C ALA A 162 4.60 2.43 14.49
N GLY A 163 4.45 3.63 15.07
CA GLY A 163 4.18 3.84 16.49
C GLY A 163 2.73 4.16 16.89
N ALA A 164 1.82 4.32 15.94
CA ALA A 164 0.47 4.80 16.25
C ALA A 164 -0.61 3.80 15.85
N ARG A 165 -0.77 2.71 16.60
CA ARG A 165 -2.05 1.94 16.66
C ARG A 165 -2.05 0.97 17.86
N GLU A 166 -2.18 1.49 19.06
CA GLU A 166 -2.99 0.86 20.10
C GLU A 166 -4.33 1.60 20.11
N HIS A 167 -5.26 1.13 19.30
CA HIS A 167 -6.66 1.56 19.41
C HIS A 167 -7.34 0.58 20.36
N THR A 168 -7.40 0.96 21.63
CA THR A 168 -8.24 0.32 22.63
C THR A 168 -9.71 0.57 22.27
N PRO A 169 -10.55 -0.47 22.15
CA PRO A 169 -11.99 -0.28 22.00
C PRO A 169 -12.53 0.33 23.31
N GLN A 170 -13.09 1.51 23.21
CA GLN A 170 -13.83 2.12 24.32
C GLN A 170 -15.15 1.35 24.45
N GLU A 171 -15.28 0.59 25.52
CA GLU A 171 -16.53 -0.04 25.96
C GLU A 171 -17.59 1.04 26.12
N ALA A 172 -18.64 0.93 25.32
CA ALA A 172 -19.89 1.67 25.55
C ALA A 172 -20.65 0.99 26.68
N SER A 173 -20.55 1.55 27.88
CA SER A 173 -21.44 1.24 29.02
C SER A 173 -22.66 2.13 28.99
N ALA A 174 -23.81 1.48 29.23
CA ALA A 174 -25.13 1.96 29.58
C ALA A 174 -26.02 2.48 28.46
#